data_c89270cc1efefdd4e79153bcb179df5f
#
_entry.id   c89270cc1efefdd4e79153bcb179df5f
#
_cell.length_a   1.000
_cell.length_b   1.000
_cell.length_c   1.000
_cell.angle_alpha   90.00
_cell.angle_beta   90.00
_cell.angle_gamma   90.00
#
_symmetry.space_group_name_H-M   'P 1'
#
loop_
_entity.id
_entity.type
_entity.pdbx_description
1 polymer ?
#
loop_
_entity_poly.entity_id
_entity_poly.type
_entity_poly.pdbx_seq_one_letter_code
_entity_poly.pdbx_strand_id
1 'polypeptide(L)'
;MFVVSSRASGASSQPHLVRCGQVAHDMVWKLAYTAFVVVVVAIWLRHYGWRNLLWFSDIALIGAVPALWLESATLASVLAVAVLLPELLWNVDFGLRLLLRRRVTGLTDYMFERERPRLLRVVSALFHVPLPILLLWMLAEYGYDGAVGLPGAVLLAAVVLPWSRAVSSPERNINWTYGLGARRTRLPAQRYVLQLFAGFVLLVFIPTHLLLNALFAA
;
A
#
# COMPACT_ATOMS: atom_id res chain seq x y z
N MET A 1 68.57 -25.24 2.84
CA MET A 1 68.35 -24.25 1.80
C MET A 1 66.83 -24.18 1.56
N PHE A 2 66.11 -23.34 2.34
CA PHE A 2 64.69 -23.24 2.23
C PHE A 2 64.35 -21.93 1.50
N VAL A 3 63.70 -22.04 0.36
CA VAL A 3 63.21 -20.92 -0.42
C VAL A 3 61.83 -20.55 0.12
N VAL A 4 61.72 -19.38 0.78
CA VAL A 4 60.45 -18.80 1.21
C VAL A 4 59.85 -18.05 0.02
N SER A 5 58.81 -18.60 -0.57
CA SER A 5 57.98 -17.91 -1.61
C SER A 5 57.04 -16.93 -0.92
N SER A 6 57.32 -15.64 -1.07
CA SER A 6 56.46 -14.52 -0.67
C SER A 6 55.30 -14.46 -1.64
N ARG A 7 54.11 -14.86 -1.19
CA ARG A 7 52.85 -14.53 -1.89
C ARG A 7 52.46 -13.09 -1.53
N ALA A 8 52.55 -12.23 -2.49
CA ALA A 8 52.00 -10.88 -2.42
C ALA A 8 50.45 -10.98 -2.26
N SER A 9 49.99 -10.53 -1.10
CA SER A 9 48.56 -10.34 -0.83
C SER A 9 48.07 -9.16 -1.64
N GLY A 10 47.36 -9.43 -2.74
CA GLY A 10 46.58 -8.43 -3.46
C GLY A 10 45.39 -7.98 -2.61
N ALA A 11 45.55 -6.91 -1.84
CA ALA A 11 44.48 -6.29 -1.14
C ALA A 11 43.47 -5.73 -2.17
N SER A 12 42.30 -6.36 -2.27
CA SER A 12 41.21 -5.94 -3.13
C SER A 12 40.62 -4.64 -2.64
N SER A 13 40.87 -3.57 -3.40
CA SER A 13 40.29 -2.22 -3.23
C SER A 13 38.79 -2.14 -3.66
N GLN A 14 38.02 -3.17 -3.36
CA GLN A 14 36.65 -3.33 -3.87
C GLN A 14 35.48 -2.90 -2.94
N PRO A 15 35.59 -2.74 -1.61
CA PRO A 15 34.40 -2.51 -0.78
C PRO A 15 33.76 -1.11 -0.98
N HIS A 16 34.53 -0.10 -1.39
CA HIS A 16 34.01 1.27 -1.56
C HIS A 16 33.21 1.46 -2.86
N LEU A 17 33.61 0.83 -3.95
CA LEU A 17 32.91 0.93 -5.23
C LEU A 17 31.56 0.21 -5.21
N VAL A 18 31.49 -0.95 -4.55
CA VAL A 18 30.25 -1.71 -4.36
C VAL A 18 29.27 -0.90 -3.50
N ARG A 19 29.72 -0.25 -2.43
CA ARG A 19 28.88 0.60 -1.58
C ARG A 19 28.35 1.84 -2.31
N CYS A 20 29.19 2.52 -3.09
CA CYS A 20 28.74 3.65 -3.90
C CYS A 20 27.68 3.26 -4.93
N GLY A 21 27.83 2.10 -5.58
CA GLY A 21 26.85 1.58 -6.53
C GLY A 21 25.51 1.25 -5.88
N GLN A 22 25.52 0.64 -4.69
CA GLN A 22 24.30 0.34 -3.93
C GLN A 22 23.56 1.60 -3.50
N VAL A 23 24.27 2.57 -2.91
CA VAL A 23 23.66 3.86 -2.49
C VAL A 23 23.03 4.60 -3.68
N ALA A 24 23.72 4.61 -4.84
CA ALA A 24 23.18 5.23 -6.04
C ALA A 24 21.92 4.52 -6.56
N HIS A 25 21.92 3.19 -6.55
CA HIS A 25 20.76 2.38 -6.93
C HIS A 25 19.55 2.63 -6.01
N ASP A 26 19.76 2.64 -4.69
CA ASP A 26 18.72 2.88 -3.70
C ASP A 26 18.12 4.29 -3.85
N MET A 27 18.96 5.28 -4.12
CA MET A 27 18.52 6.65 -4.38
C MET A 27 17.64 6.75 -5.62
N VAL A 28 18.02 6.07 -6.70
CA VAL A 28 17.25 6.05 -7.96
C VAL A 28 15.86 5.46 -7.74
N TRP A 29 15.74 4.37 -6.99
CA TRP A 29 14.44 3.76 -6.67
C TRP A 29 13.55 4.69 -5.82
N LYS A 30 14.10 5.31 -4.78
CA LYS A 30 13.38 6.26 -3.92
C LYS A 30 12.87 7.45 -4.74
N LEU A 31 13.70 8.00 -5.61
CA LEU A 31 13.32 9.10 -6.52
C LEU A 31 12.27 8.67 -7.55
N ALA A 32 12.45 7.51 -8.19
CA ALA A 32 11.51 7.00 -9.18
C ALA A 32 10.12 6.76 -8.57
N TYR A 33 10.06 6.13 -7.38
CA TYR A 33 8.80 5.94 -6.67
C TYR A 33 8.17 7.27 -6.27
N THR A 34 8.94 8.21 -5.74
CA THR A 34 8.44 9.54 -5.37
C THR A 34 7.85 10.28 -6.58
N ALA A 35 8.58 10.28 -7.72
CA ALA A 35 8.09 10.87 -8.96
C ALA A 35 6.79 10.19 -9.45
N PHE A 36 6.72 8.87 -9.38
CA PHE A 36 5.51 8.11 -9.70
C PHE A 36 4.32 8.55 -8.83
N VAL A 37 4.51 8.62 -7.50
CA VAL A 37 3.45 9.05 -6.56
C VAL A 37 2.99 10.47 -6.87
N VAL A 38 3.92 11.41 -7.14
CA VAL A 38 3.57 12.79 -7.51
C VAL A 38 2.70 12.82 -8.76
N VAL A 39 3.04 12.05 -9.79
CA VAL A 39 2.24 11.95 -11.03
C VAL A 39 0.85 11.36 -10.76
N VAL A 40 0.74 10.28 -9.99
CA VAL A 40 -0.55 9.67 -9.63
C VAL A 40 -1.41 10.65 -8.87
N VAL A 41 -0.86 11.30 -7.84
CA VAL A 41 -1.57 12.32 -7.03
C VAL A 41 -2.05 13.48 -7.90
N ALA A 42 -1.22 14.00 -8.80
CA ALA A 42 -1.61 15.07 -9.72
C ALA A 42 -2.79 14.65 -10.62
N ILE A 43 -2.77 13.42 -11.14
CA ILE A 43 -3.87 12.87 -11.95
C ILE A 43 -5.14 12.74 -11.11
N TRP A 44 -5.05 12.22 -9.88
CA TRP A 44 -6.21 12.09 -8.99
C TRP A 44 -6.80 13.43 -8.59
N LEU A 45 -5.96 14.42 -8.24
CA LEU A 45 -6.41 15.76 -7.90
C LEU A 45 -7.18 16.40 -9.06
N ARG A 46 -6.70 16.23 -10.29
CA ARG A 46 -7.34 16.77 -11.49
C ARG A 46 -8.69 16.12 -11.80
N HIS A 47 -8.81 14.79 -11.66
CA HIS A 47 -9.99 14.03 -12.10
C HIS A 47 -11.00 13.78 -10.99
N TYR A 48 -10.56 13.58 -9.76
CA TYR A 48 -11.42 13.20 -8.62
C TYR A 48 -11.41 14.23 -7.48
N GLY A 49 -10.40 15.11 -7.46
CA GLY A 49 -10.19 16.06 -6.37
C GLY A 49 -9.56 15.43 -5.12
N TRP A 50 -9.17 16.28 -4.16
CA TRP A 50 -8.41 15.89 -2.97
C TRP A 50 -9.07 14.81 -2.10
N ARG A 51 -10.42 14.75 -2.09
CA ARG A 51 -11.15 13.76 -1.30
C ARG A 51 -10.83 12.32 -1.68
N ASN A 52 -10.44 12.09 -2.94
CA ASN A 52 -10.03 10.75 -3.40
C ASN A 52 -8.81 10.24 -2.66
N LEU A 53 -7.90 11.12 -2.24
CA LEU A 53 -6.69 10.74 -1.50
C LEU A 53 -6.97 10.18 -0.10
N LEU A 54 -8.22 10.15 0.34
CA LEU A 54 -8.63 9.51 1.59
C LEU A 54 -8.87 8.00 1.46
N TRP A 55 -8.83 7.42 0.27
CA TRP A 55 -8.83 5.97 0.16
C TRP A 55 -7.61 5.40 0.90
N PHE A 56 -7.79 4.31 1.64
CA PHE A 56 -6.67 3.67 2.36
C PHE A 56 -5.51 3.32 1.44
N SER A 57 -5.80 2.87 0.21
CA SER A 57 -4.80 2.60 -0.83
C SER A 57 -4.01 3.83 -1.24
N ASP A 58 -4.68 4.99 -1.42
CA ASP A 58 -4.00 6.25 -1.75
C ASP A 58 -3.16 6.76 -0.57
N ILE A 59 -3.67 6.61 0.66
CA ILE A 59 -2.90 6.91 1.88
C ILE A 59 -1.64 6.04 1.96
N ALA A 60 -1.77 4.74 1.64
CA ALA A 60 -0.61 3.84 1.65
C ALA A 60 0.37 4.16 0.52
N LEU A 61 -0.12 4.48 -0.69
CA LEU A 61 0.70 4.92 -1.81
C LEU A 61 1.56 6.15 -1.42
N ILE A 62 0.93 7.16 -0.84
CA ILE A 62 1.60 8.40 -0.42
C ILE A 62 2.49 8.15 0.80
N GLY A 63 1.99 7.42 1.79
CA GLY A 63 2.70 7.10 3.03
C GLY A 63 3.93 6.21 2.83
N ALA A 64 3.97 5.43 1.75
CA ALA A 64 5.15 4.65 1.40
C ALA A 64 6.34 5.54 0.97
N VAL A 65 6.11 6.79 0.52
CA VAL A 65 7.21 7.73 0.23
C VAL A 65 8.04 8.01 1.50
N PRO A 66 7.49 8.61 2.58
CA PRO A 66 8.26 8.83 3.79
C PRO A 66 8.76 7.52 4.41
N ALA A 67 8.02 6.41 4.30
CA ALA A 67 8.48 5.12 4.79
C ALA A 67 9.75 4.64 4.08
N LEU A 68 9.86 4.83 2.76
CA LEU A 68 11.06 4.54 1.95
C LEU A 68 12.23 5.46 2.29
N TRP A 69 11.99 6.78 2.38
CA TRP A 69 13.05 7.74 2.64
C TRP A 69 13.63 7.64 4.05
N LEU A 70 12.79 7.32 5.03
CA LEU A 70 13.18 7.14 6.43
C LEU A 70 13.59 5.70 6.76
N GLU A 71 13.45 4.76 5.80
CA GLU A 71 13.69 3.32 6.00
C GLU A 71 12.95 2.80 7.24
N SER A 72 11.70 3.25 7.41
CA SER A 72 10.95 3.10 8.65
C SER A 72 10.14 1.81 8.67
N ALA A 73 10.59 0.84 9.48
CA ALA A 73 9.81 -0.35 9.81
C ALA A 73 8.42 -0.02 10.35
N THR A 74 8.33 0.98 11.23
CA THR A 74 7.07 1.42 11.85
C THR A 74 6.06 1.91 10.83
N LEU A 75 6.45 2.82 9.93
CA LEU A 75 5.55 3.32 8.88
C LEU A 75 5.16 2.21 7.92
N ALA A 76 6.12 1.40 7.46
CA ALA A 76 5.84 0.27 6.58
C ALA A 76 4.84 -0.72 7.21
N SER A 77 5.00 -1.03 8.51
CA SER A 77 4.13 -1.93 9.26
C SER A 77 2.70 -1.40 9.38
N VAL A 78 2.53 -0.12 9.72
CA VAL A 78 1.20 0.50 9.81
C VAL A 78 0.49 0.46 8.46
N LEU A 79 1.18 0.83 7.38
CA LEU A 79 0.61 0.82 6.03
C LEU A 79 0.27 -0.60 5.57
N ALA A 80 1.16 -1.56 5.81
CA ALA A 80 0.92 -2.96 5.43
C ALA A 80 -0.30 -3.54 6.18
N VAL A 81 -0.41 -3.34 7.49
CA VAL A 81 -1.59 -3.80 8.26
C VAL A 81 -2.87 -3.15 7.74
N ALA A 82 -2.82 -1.86 7.40
CA ALA A 82 -4.01 -1.13 6.95
C ALA A 82 -4.53 -1.58 5.58
N VAL A 83 -3.65 -1.94 4.63
CA VAL A 83 -4.07 -2.11 3.24
C VAL A 83 -3.69 -3.43 2.57
N LEU A 84 -2.76 -4.23 3.12
CA LEU A 84 -2.22 -5.38 2.38
C LEU A 84 -3.31 -6.38 1.98
N LEU A 85 -4.18 -6.78 2.90
CA LEU A 85 -5.25 -7.74 2.61
C LEU A 85 -6.28 -7.19 1.60
N PRO A 86 -6.82 -5.96 1.73
CA PRO A 86 -7.66 -5.35 0.70
C PRO A 86 -6.99 -5.23 -0.67
N GLU A 87 -5.71 -4.87 -0.72
CA GLU A 87 -4.96 -4.79 -1.98
C GLU A 87 -4.76 -6.16 -2.64
N LEU A 88 -4.46 -7.18 -1.87
CA LEU A 88 -4.37 -8.55 -2.39
C LEU A 88 -5.73 -9.03 -2.93
N LEU A 89 -6.83 -8.78 -2.21
CA LEU A 89 -8.17 -9.12 -2.67
C LEU A 89 -8.53 -8.35 -3.95
N TRP A 90 -8.18 -7.07 -4.03
CA TRP A 90 -8.36 -6.27 -5.24
C TRP A 90 -7.58 -6.86 -6.42
N ASN A 91 -6.31 -7.20 -6.22
CA ASN A 91 -5.45 -7.79 -7.24
C ASN A 91 -5.97 -9.15 -7.73
N VAL A 92 -6.46 -9.99 -6.81
CA VAL A 92 -7.07 -11.28 -7.16
C VAL A 92 -8.35 -11.07 -7.99
N ASP A 93 -9.26 -10.19 -7.56
CA ASP A 93 -10.49 -9.88 -8.31
C ASP A 93 -10.17 -9.31 -9.70
N PHE A 94 -9.23 -8.38 -9.79
CA PHE A 94 -8.78 -7.77 -11.04
C PHE A 94 -8.18 -8.82 -11.99
N GLY A 95 -7.26 -9.65 -11.50
CA GLY A 95 -6.62 -10.70 -12.28
C GLY A 95 -7.63 -11.77 -12.75
N LEU A 96 -8.50 -12.24 -11.85
CA LEU A 96 -9.56 -13.19 -12.22
C LEU A 96 -10.52 -12.61 -13.27
N ARG A 97 -10.87 -11.33 -13.14
CA ARG A 97 -11.73 -10.68 -14.12
C ARG A 97 -11.08 -10.53 -15.49
N LEU A 98 -9.78 -10.24 -15.55
CA LEU A 98 -9.03 -10.23 -16.81
C LEU A 98 -9.00 -11.62 -17.47
N LEU A 99 -8.74 -12.67 -16.67
CA LEU A 99 -8.62 -14.05 -17.16
C LEU A 99 -9.97 -14.66 -17.55
N LEU A 100 -10.95 -14.54 -16.67
CA LEU A 100 -12.26 -15.21 -16.83
C LEU A 100 -13.26 -14.36 -17.63
N ARG A 101 -12.96 -13.08 -17.88
CA ARG A 101 -13.83 -12.10 -18.57
C ARG A 101 -15.24 -11.98 -17.95
N ARG A 102 -15.38 -12.30 -16.67
CA ARG A 102 -16.64 -12.22 -15.93
C ARG A 102 -16.44 -11.59 -14.57
N ARG A 103 -17.51 -11.03 -14.02
CA ARG A 103 -17.54 -10.48 -12.66
C ARG A 103 -17.38 -11.60 -11.63
N VAL A 104 -16.46 -11.43 -10.69
CA VAL A 104 -16.23 -12.38 -9.60
C VAL A 104 -16.75 -11.79 -8.28
N THR A 105 -16.06 -10.83 -7.67
CA THR A 105 -16.55 -10.19 -6.45
C THR A 105 -17.19 -8.82 -6.71
N GLY A 106 -16.73 -8.11 -7.71
CA GLY A 106 -17.16 -6.77 -8.07
C GLY A 106 -16.33 -5.65 -7.42
N LEU A 107 -15.26 -5.97 -6.71
CA LEU A 107 -14.34 -4.97 -6.14
C LEU A 107 -13.72 -4.09 -7.23
N THR A 108 -13.45 -4.68 -8.39
CA THR A 108 -12.83 -4.00 -9.54
C THR A 108 -13.81 -3.59 -10.63
N ASP A 109 -15.13 -3.63 -10.39
CA ASP A 109 -16.15 -3.30 -11.40
C ASP A 109 -15.91 -1.95 -12.05
N TYR A 110 -15.55 -0.94 -11.25
CA TYR A 110 -15.26 0.42 -11.72
C TYR A 110 -14.11 0.48 -12.74
N MET A 111 -13.19 -0.48 -12.75
CA MET A 111 -12.10 -0.56 -13.71
C MET A 111 -12.59 -0.93 -15.12
N PHE A 112 -13.74 -1.57 -15.22
CA PHE A 112 -14.29 -2.10 -16.47
C PHE A 112 -15.49 -1.30 -16.99
N GLU A 113 -15.86 -0.21 -16.34
CA GLU A 113 -16.90 0.71 -16.82
C GLU A 113 -16.48 1.33 -18.17
N ARG A 114 -17.37 1.29 -19.17
CA ARG A 114 -17.06 1.73 -20.54
C ARG A 114 -16.69 3.22 -20.61
N GLU A 115 -17.34 4.04 -19.79
CA GLU A 115 -17.16 5.49 -19.76
C GLU A 115 -15.88 5.93 -19.05
N ARG A 116 -15.21 5.04 -18.31
CA ARG A 116 -14.00 5.38 -17.59
C ARG A 116 -12.82 5.60 -18.55
N PRO A 117 -12.13 6.74 -18.49
CA PRO A 117 -10.94 7.02 -19.30
C PRO A 117 -9.87 5.95 -19.14
N ARG A 118 -9.24 5.53 -20.25
CA ARG A 118 -8.17 4.51 -20.24
C ARG A 118 -7.02 4.90 -19.33
N LEU A 119 -6.65 6.19 -19.31
CA LEU A 119 -5.61 6.72 -18.42
C LEU A 119 -5.88 6.35 -16.96
N LEU A 120 -7.10 6.59 -16.46
CA LEU A 120 -7.45 6.34 -15.07
C LEU A 120 -7.43 4.85 -14.71
N ARG A 121 -7.77 3.97 -15.66
CA ARG A 121 -7.64 2.51 -15.48
C ARG A 121 -6.18 2.08 -15.39
N VAL A 122 -5.35 2.57 -16.32
CA VAL A 122 -3.92 2.24 -16.34
C VAL A 122 -3.24 2.73 -15.06
N VAL A 123 -3.46 3.99 -14.68
CA VAL A 123 -2.88 4.57 -13.47
C VAL A 123 -3.33 3.79 -12.23
N SER A 124 -4.61 3.43 -12.13
CA SER A 124 -5.14 2.62 -11.02
C SER A 124 -4.45 1.24 -10.94
N ALA A 125 -4.31 0.53 -12.07
CA ALA A 125 -3.62 -0.76 -12.10
C ALA A 125 -2.13 -0.62 -11.77
N LEU A 126 -1.47 0.43 -12.27
CA LEU A 126 -0.04 0.69 -12.06
C LEU A 126 0.33 0.95 -10.60
N PHE A 127 -0.62 1.36 -9.75
CA PHE A 127 -0.32 1.49 -8.32
C PHE A 127 -0.89 0.34 -7.47
N HIS A 128 -2.10 -0.14 -7.72
CA HIS A 128 -2.67 -1.24 -6.94
C HIS A 128 -1.89 -2.56 -7.09
N VAL A 129 -1.35 -2.84 -8.29
CA VAL A 129 -0.62 -4.08 -8.53
C VAL A 129 0.74 -4.10 -7.82
N PRO A 130 1.62 -3.09 -7.92
CA PRO A 130 2.91 -3.13 -7.26
C PRO A 130 2.87 -2.72 -5.76
N LEU A 131 1.83 -2.03 -5.28
CA LEU A 131 1.78 -1.55 -3.90
C LEU A 131 1.92 -2.66 -2.85
N PRO A 132 1.19 -3.79 -2.91
CA PRO A 132 1.38 -4.87 -1.94
C PRO A 132 2.78 -5.50 -2.02
N ILE A 133 3.37 -5.57 -3.21
CA ILE A 133 4.73 -6.08 -3.42
C ILE A 133 5.75 -5.14 -2.75
N LEU A 134 5.59 -3.82 -2.96
CA LEU A 134 6.42 -2.80 -2.32
C LEU A 134 6.33 -2.87 -0.80
N LEU A 135 5.13 -2.97 -0.24
CA LEU A 135 4.94 -3.06 1.22
C LEU A 135 5.59 -4.31 1.78
N LEU A 136 5.42 -5.47 1.15
CA LEU A 136 6.07 -6.71 1.57
C LEU A 136 7.59 -6.63 1.47
N TRP A 137 8.11 -6.02 0.41
CA TRP A 137 9.56 -5.77 0.27
C TRP A 137 10.08 -4.86 1.39
N MET A 138 9.35 -3.78 1.71
CA MET A 138 9.73 -2.89 2.82
C MET A 138 9.77 -3.61 4.17
N LEU A 139 8.81 -4.52 4.41
CA LEU A 139 8.81 -5.33 5.65
C LEU A 139 9.97 -6.34 5.67
N ALA A 140 10.34 -6.91 4.53
CA ALA A 140 11.49 -7.81 4.43
C ALA A 140 12.81 -7.07 4.66
N GLU A 141 12.92 -5.82 4.18
CA GLU A 141 14.15 -5.02 4.26
C GLU A 141 14.29 -4.29 5.60
N TYR A 142 13.19 -3.69 6.10
CA TYR A 142 13.22 -2.85 7.30
C TYR A 142 12.76 -3.58 8.56
N GLY A 143 12.12 -4.74 8.41
CA GLY A 143 11.49 -5.49 9.49
C GLY A 143 10.01 -5.14 9.69
N TYR A 144 9.31 -6.00 10.44
CA TYR A 144 7.93 -5.78 10.84
C TYR A 144 7.87 -5.35 12.31
N ASP A 145 7.34 -4.14 12.55
CA ASP A 145 7.10 -3.61 13.90
C ASP A 145 5.67 -4.00 14.35
N GLY A 146 5.55 -5.20 14.92
CA GLY A 146 4.27 -5.74 15.39
C GLY A 146 3.66 -4.94 16.55
N ALA A 147 4.49 -4.24 17.36
CA ALA A 147 3.98 -3.45 18.48
C ALA A 147 3.23 -2.20 18.02
N VAL A 148 3.59 -1.63 16.88
CA VAL A 148 3.00 -0.38 16.35
C VAL A 148 2.11 -0.63 15.13
N GLY A 149 2.38 -1.66 14.33
CA GLY A 149 1.65 -1.92 13.09
C GLY A 149 0.14 -1.99 13.27
N LEU A 150 -0.37 -2.83 14.18
CA LEU A 150 -1.80 -2.94 14.46
C LEU A 150 -2.39 -1.69 15.12
N PRO A 151 -1.85 -1.17 16.24
CA PRO A 151 -2.38 0.05 16.85
C PRO A 151 -2.39 1.25 15.91
N GLY A 152 -1.34 1.40 15.09
CA GLY A 152 -1.23 2.47 14.10
C GLY A 152 -2.29 2.37 13.01
N ALA A 153 -2.54 1.16 12.47
CA ALA A 153 -3.61 0.94 11.50
C ALA A 153 -5.01 1.21 12.09
N VAL A 154 -5.24 0.80 13.34
CA VAL A 154 -6.49 1.10 14.08
C VAL A 154 -6.67 2.60 14.25
N LEU A 155 -5.63 3.32 14.67
CA LEU A 155 -5.67 4.78 14.80
C LEU A 155 -5.92 5.46 13.45
N LEU A 156 -5.24 5.02 12.40
CA LEU A 156 -5.46 5.51 11.04
C LEU A 156 -6.93 5.38 10.62
N ALA A 157 -7.52 4.19 10.83
CA ALA A 157 -8.93 3.97 10.50
C ALA A 157 -9.89 4.78 11.38
N ALA A 158 -9.58 4.96 12.67
CA ALA A 158 -10.37 5.78 13.59
C ALA A 158 -10.45 7.25 13.15
N VAL A 159 -9.44 7.74 12.44
CA VAL A 159 -9.41 9.10 11.86
C VAL A 159 -10.02 9.12 10.46
N VAL A 160 -9.56 8.22 9.58
CA VAL A 160 -9.87 8.27 8.15
C VAL A 160 -11.35 7.94 7.86
N LEU A 161 -11.95 6.97 8.56
CA LEU A 161 -13.33 6.58 8.28
C LEU A 161 -14.34 7.69 8.63
N PRO A 162 -14.31 8.31 9.82
CA PRO A 162 -15.19 9.44 10.11
C PRO A 162 -14.94 10.63 9.18
N TRP A 163 -13.68 10.93 8.86
CA TRP A 163 -13.34 12.00 7.94
C TRP A 163 -13.86 11.73 6.53
N SER A 164 -13.63 10.52 5.99
CA SER A 164 -14.19 10.11 4.70
C SER A 164 -15.71 10.26 4.67
N ARG A 165 -16.40 9.88 5.76
CA ARG A 165 -17.84 10.04 5.90
C ARG A 165 -18.28 11.51 5.88
N ALA A 166 -17.52 12.38 6.54
CA ALA A 166 -17.84 13.80 6.68
C ALA A 166 -17.67 14.59 5.37
N VAL A 167 -16.62 14.25 4.58
CA VAL A 167 -16.26 15.05 3.40
C VAL A 167 -16.63 14.43 2.06
N SER A 168 -16.97 13.13 2.00
CA SER A 168 -17.40 12.49 0.76
C SER A 168 -18.93 12.48 0.61
N SER A 169 -19.40 11.97 -0.51
CA SER A 169 -20.85 11.86 -0.78
C SER A 169 -21.24 10.38 -0.99
N PRO A 170 -22.53 10.02 -0.92
CA PRO A 170 -22.97 8.66 -1.21
C PRO A 170 -22.51 8.14 -2.58
N GLU A 171 -22.44 9.00 -3.59
CA GLU A 171 -22.02 8.62 -4.95
C GLU A 171 -20.54 8.23 -5.01
N ARG A 172 -19.69 8.96 -4.28
CA ARG A 172 -18.24 8.67 -4.21
C ARG A 172 -17.91 7.52 -3.25
N ASN A 173 -18.65 7.41 -2.16
CA ASN A 173 -18.60 6.34 -1.16
C ASN A 173 -17.16 5.94 -0.75
N ILE A 174 -16.32 6.93 -0.46
CA ILE A 174 -14.90 6.70 -0.11
C ILE A 174 -14.82 5.80 1.12
N ASN A 175 -13.95 4.80 1.06
CA ASN A 175 -13.78 3.75 2.07
C ASN A 175 -15.10 3.07 2.46
N TRP A 176 -16.07 3.05 1.55
CA TRP A 176 -17.40 2.43 1.76
C TRP A 176 -18.20 3.01 2.93
N THR A 177 -17.94 4.26 3.30
CA THR A 177 -18.54 4.89 4.47
C THR A 177 -20.05 5.18 4.33
N TYR A 178 -20.65 4.95 3.15
CA TYR A 178 -22.09 5.05 2.88
C TYR A 178 -22.74 3.70 2.55
N GLY A 179 -21.99 2.61 2.54
CA GLY A 179 -22.46 1.24 2.26
C GLY A 179 -21.42 0.41 1.53
N LEU A 180 -21.48 -0.91 1.65
CA LEU A 180 -20.57 -1.82 1.00
C LEU A 180 -20.88 -1.93 -0.50
N GLY A 181 -19.92 -1.59 -1.33
CA GLY A 181 -20.06 -1.59 -2.79
C GLY A 181 -21.19 -0.67 -3.26
N ALA A 182 -22.09 -1.19 -4.07
CA ALA A 182 -23.28 -0.46 -4.58
C ALA A 182 -24.43 -0.39 -3.57
N ARG A 183 -24.41 -1.16 -2.50
CA ARG A 183 -25.50 -1.19 -1.51
C ARG A 183 -25.34 -0.05 -0.52
N ARG A 184 -26.36 0.80 -0.43
CA ARG A 184 -26.39 1.89 0.55
C ARG A 184 -26.89 1.38 1.89
N THR A 185 -26.25 1.85 2.97
CA THR A 185 -26.71 1.54 4.33
C THR A 185 -27.98 2.31 4.66
N ARG A 186 -28.87 1.67 5.43
CA ARG A 186 -30.05 2.33 6.03
C ARG A 186 -29.79 2.70 7.51
N LEU A 187 -28.64 2.37 8.05
CA LEU A 187 -28.28 2.66 9.42
C LEU A 187 -27.92 4.15 9.60
N PRO A 188 -28.13 4.70 10.79
CA PRO A 188 -27.58 6.01 11.15
C PRO A 188 -26.08 6.07 10.90
N ALA A 189 -25.59 7.21 10.40
CA ALA A 189 -24.21 7.37 9.95
C ALA A 189 -23.17 6.90 10.99
N GLN A 190 -23.34 7.32 12.24
CA GLN A 190 -22.40 6.96 13.32
C GLN A 190 -22.35 5.45 13.58
N ARG A 191 -23.53 4.79 13.66
CA ARG A 191 -23.61 3.34 13.85
C ARG A 191 -22.96 2.58 12.71
N TYR A 192 -23.20 3.01 11.47
CA TYR A 192 -22.62 2.36 10.31
C TYR A 192 -21.10 2.52 10.28
N VAL A 193 -20.57 3.73 10.49
CA VAL A 193 -19.11 3.98 10.52
C VAL A 193 -18.46 3.18 11.63
N LEU A 194 -19.09 3.06 12.82
CA LEU A 194 -18.58 2.22 13.90
C LEU A 194 -18.55 0.72 13.53
N GLN A 195 -19.60 0.21 12.89
CA GLN A 195 -19.63 -1.17 12.40
C GLN A 195 -18.59 -1.42 11.30
N LEU A 196 -18.42 -0.46 10.40
CA LEU A 196 -17.40 -0.52 9.35
C LEU A 196 -15.99 -0.53 9.96
N PHE A 197 -15.73 0.36 10.92
CA PHE A 197 -14.48 0.39 11.69
C PHE A 197 -14.20 -0.96 12.37
N ALA A 198 -15.19 -1.50 13.11
CA ALA A 198 -15.07 -2.81 13.74
C ALA A 198 -14.80 -3.91 12.70
N GLY A 199 -15.45 -3.87 11.55
CA GLY A 199 -15.20 -4.77 10.42
C GLY A 199 -13.77 -4.68 9.90
N PHE A 200 -13.23 -3.48 9.69
CA PHE A 200 -11.81 -3.31 9.31
C PHE A 200 -10.86 -3.88 10.36
N VAL A 201 -11.09 -3.58 11.64
CA VAL A 201 -10.22 -4.09 12.71
C VAL A 201 -10.27 -5.61 12.79
N LEU A 202 -11.46 -6.20 12.83
CA LEU A 202 -11.62 -7.64 13.09
C LEU A 202 -11.33 -8.52 11.85
N LEU A 203 -11.69 -8.05 10.65
CA LEU A 203 -11.64 -8.87 9.43
C LEU A 203 -10.46 -8.53 8.52
N VAL A 204 -9.82 -7.38 8.73
CA VAL A 204 -8.68 -6.94 7.91
C VAL A 204 -7.42 -6.79 8.76
N PHE A 205 -7.42 -5.91 9.76
CA PHE A 205 -6.20 -5.53 10.45
C PHE A 205 -5.67 -6.65 11.35
N ILE A 206 -6.51 -7.27 12.17
CA ILE A 206 -6.08 -8.38 13.02
C ILE A 206 -5.58 -9.57 12.19
N PRO A 207 -6.29 -10.08 11.18
CA PRO A 207 -5.78 -11.17 10.34
C PRO A 207 -4.48 -10.81 9.62
N THR A 208 -4.37 -9.58 9.08
CA THR A 208 -3.14 -9.12 8.43
C THR A 208 -1.99 -9.05 9.43
N HIS A 209 -2.20 -8.49 10.61
CA HIS A 209 -1.19 -8.42 11.67
C HIS A 209 -0.69 -9.80 12.10
N LEU A 210 -1.61 -10.75 12.33
CA LEU A 210 -1.24 -12.11 12.69
C LEU A 210 -0.42 -12.80 11.60
N LEU A 211 -0.81 -12.61 10.34
CA LEU A 211 -0.07 -13.13 9.19
C LEU A 211 1.33 -12.51 9.11
N LEU A 212 1.45 -11.19 9.24
CA LEU A 212 2.73 -10.50 9.16
C LEU A 212 3.64 -10.86 10.35
N ASN A 213 3.10 -11.01 11.55
CA ASN A 213 3.85 -11.54 12.68
C ASN A 213 4.39 -12.95 12.39
N ALA A 214 3.58 -13.83 11.83
CA ALA A 214 4.03 -15.19 11.49
C ALA A 214 5.10 -15.23 10.40
N LEU A 215 5.12 -14.22 9.50
CA LEU A 215 6.07 -14.17 8.37
C LEU A 215 7.36 -13.40 8.68
N PHE A 216 7.31 -12.38 9.52
CA PHE A 216 8.40 -11.41 9.70
C PHE A 216 8.84 -11.19 11.15
N ALA A 217 8.09 -11.67 12.17
CA ALA A 217 8.54 -11.63 13.55
C ALA A 217 9.42 -12.87 13.80
N ALA A 218 10.70 -12.74 13.51
CA ALA A 218 11.74 -13.72 13.86
C ALA A 218 12.50 -13.25 15.11
#